data_610774fc727c963b071a346e7b28d392
#
_entry.id   610774fc727c963b071a346e7b28d392
#
_cell.length_a   1.000
_cell.length_b   1.000
_cell.length_c   1.000
_cell.angle_alpha   90.00
_cell.angle_beta   90.00
_cell.angle_gamma   90.00
#
_symmetry.space_group_name_H-M   'P 1'
#
loop_
_entity.id
_entity.type
_entity.pdbx_description
1 polymer ?
#
loop_
_entity_poly.entity_id
_entity_poly.type
_entity_poly.pdbx_seq_one_letter_code
_entity_poly.pdbx_strand_id
1 'polypeptide(L)'
;ELENAVTLIDPQRDSLYRYDEETHKYLSDTRPWTKDPHYFKSVRISAVALLKMVMHARSGGSLEVMGLMQGYILPNTFVVTDAFRLPVEGTETRVNAQDEANEYMVSYLQSCREAGRMENAVGWYHSHPGYGCWLSGIDVSTQDMQQMSGPFVAVVIDPERTISAGKVDIGAFRTFPKDYTPPKEEQEEDEYQTVPLNKAEDFGAHASHYYSLEVSLFKSALDTEIL
;
A
#
# COMPACT_ATOMS: atom_id res chain seq x y z
N GLU A 1 -0.92 -23.91 -24.31
CA GLU A 1 -1.43 -22.78 -23.52
C GLU A 1 -2.24 -23.36 -22.37
N LEU A 2 -1.62 -23.39 -21.19
CA LEU A 2 -2.38 -23.67 -19.95
C LEU A 2 -3.11 -22.36 -19.61
N GLU A 3 -4.33 -22.20 -20.09
CA GLU A 3 -5.26 -21.27 -19.49
C GLU A 3 -5.43 -21.70 -18.01
N ASN A 4 -4.86 -20.93 -17.12
CA ASN A 4 -5.18 -21.04 -15.70
C ASN A 4 -6.64 -20.56 -15.53
N ALA A 5 -7.58 -21.41 -15.87
CA ALA A 5 -8.98 -21.20 -15.53
C ALA A 5 -9.10 -21.30 -14.01
N VAL A 6 -8.90 -20.17 -13.32
CA VAL A 6 -9.21 -20.08 -11.89
C VAL A 6 -10.72 -20.19 -11.75
N THR A 7 -11.19 -21.35 -11.33
CA THR A 7 -12.60 -21.52 -10.99
C THR A 7 -12.84 -20.87 -9.63
N LEU A 8 -13.56 -19.76 -9.64
CA LEU A 8 -13.95 -19.08 -8.40
C LEU A 8 -14.92 -19.99 -7.63
N ILE A 9 -14.58 -20.34 -6.40
CA ILE A 9 -15.40 -21.20 -5.53
C ILE A 9 -16.63 -20.44 -5.04
N ASP A 10 -16.47 -19.16 -4.72
CA ASP A 10 -17.54 -18.22 -4.39
C ASP A 10 -17.39 -16.96 -5.26
N PRO A 11 -18.20 -16.81 -6.32
CA PRO A 11 -18.06 -15.69 -7.26
C PRO A 11 -18.23 -14.32 -6.63
N GLN A 12 -19.03 -14.18 -5.58
CA GLN A 12 -19.20 -12.90 -4.88
C GLN A 12 -17.98 -12.55 -4.02
N ARG A 13 -17.53 -13.53 -3.24
CA ARG A 13 -16.41 -13.38 -2.32
C ARG A 13 -15.08 -13.27 -3.04
N ASP A 14 -14.93 -14.05 -4.09
CA ASP A 14 -13.69 -14.16 -4.86
C ASP A 14 -13.61 -13.12 -5.98
N SER A 15 -14.64 -12.27 -6.16
CA SER A 15 -14.69 -11.25 -7.22
C SER A 15 -13.51 -10.27 -7.17
N LEU A 16 -12.99 -9.98 -5.97
CA LEU A 16 -11.83 -9.10 -5.78
C LEU A 16 -10.49 -9.72 -6.24
N TYR A 17 -10.46 -11.00 -6.61
CA TYR A 17 -9.30 -11.61 -7.24
C TYR A 17 -9.38 -11.60 -8.76
N ARG A 18 -10.49 -11.10 -9.32
CA ARG A 18 -10.69 -11.01 -10.77
C ARG A 18 -10.35 -9.62 -11.25
N TYR A 19 -9.35 -9.54 -12.13
CA TYR A 19 -9.02 -8.32 -12.84
C TYR A 19 -10.10 -7.99 -13.88
N ASP A 20 -10.65 -6.77 -13.84
CA ASP A 20 -11.62 -6.27 -14.80
C ASP A 20 -10.96 -5.22 -15.71
N GLU A 21 -10.67 -5.63 -16.93
CA GLU A 21 -9.98 -4.80 -17.93
C GLU A 21 -10.83 -3.59 -18.35
N GLU A 22 -12.17 -3.73 -18.43
CA GLU A 22 -13.06 -2.64 -18.83
C GLU A 22 -13.06 -1.51 -17.79
N THR A 23 -13.23 -1.86 -16.52
CA THR A 23 -13.15 -0.89 -15.41
C THR A 23 -11.77 -0.24 -15.34
N HIS A 24 -10.70 -1.01 -15.50
CA HIS A 24 -9.35 -0.47 -15.51
C HIS A 24 -9.13 0.53 -16.65
N LYS A 25 -9.56 0.19 -17.86
CA LYS A 25 -9.48 1.07 -19.02
C LYS A 25 -10.29 2.35 -18.81
N TYR A 26 -11.53 2.24 -18.34
CA TYR A 26 -12.37 3.39 -18.03
C TYR A 26 -11.70 4.35 -17.04
N LEU A 27 -11.16 3.83 -15.93
CA LEU A 27 -10.47 4.62 -14.92
C LEU A 27 -9.19 5.26 -15.46
N SER A 28 -8.45 4.54 -16.29
CA SER A 28 -7.23 5.04 -16.93
C SER A 28 -7.50 6.19 -17.91
N ASP A 29 -8.60 6.10 -18.65
CA ASP A 29 -9.00 7.12 -19.62
C ASP A 29 -9.59 8.37 -18.94
N THR A 30 -10.41 8.21 -17.91
CA THR A 30 -11.11 9.31 -17.22
C THR A 30 -10.30 9.99 -16.14
N ARG A 31 -9.36 9.29 -15.52
CA ARG A 31 -8.47 9.75 -14.42
C ARG A 31 -9.17 10.61 -13.38
N PRO A 32 -10.23 10.12 -12.72
CA PRO A 32 -11.05 10.93 -11.82
C PRO A 32 -10.27 11.50 -10.62
N TRP A 33 -9.21 10.83 -10.17
CA TRP A 33 -8.33 11.30 -9.09
C TRP A 33 -7.55 12.58 -9.40
N THR A 34 -7.52 13.03 -10.66
CA THR A 34 -6.90 14.31 -11.02
C THR A 34 -7.81 15.49 -10.73
N LYS A 35 -9.11 15.26 -10.52
CA LYS A 35 -10.13 16.28 -10.27
C LYS A 35 -10.55 16.37 -8.81
N ASP A 36 -10.40 15.28 -8.07
CA ASP A 36 -10.78 15.17 -6.66
C ASP A 36 -9.55 14.72 -5.84
N PRO A 37 -8.98 15.60 -4.98
CA PRO A 37 -7.84 15.25 -4.12
C PRO A 37 -8.12 14.09 -3.16
N HIS A 38 -9.38 13.89 -2.78
CA HIS A 38 -9.85 12.81 -1.91
C HIS A 38 -10.56 11.67 -2.67
N TYR A 39 -10.30 11.52 -3.97
CA TYR A 39 -10.97 10.50 -4.78
C TYR A 39 -10.88 9.11 -4.18
N PHE A 40 -9.68 8.69 -3.77
CA PHE A 40 -9.51 7.40 -3.13
C PHE A 40 -9.89 7.47 -1.65
N LYS A 41 -10.75 6.56 -1.23
CA LYS A 41 -11.30 6.50 0.13
C LYS A 41 -10.83 5.26 0.90
N SER A 42 -10.54 4.17 0.20
CA SER A 42 -10.26 2.89 0.85
C SER A 42 -9.19 2.06 0.15
N VAL A 43 -8.61 1.15 0.92
CA VAL A 43 -7.72 0.09 0.45
C VAL A 43 -8.27 -1.24 0.93
N ARG A 44 -8.43 -2.19 0.02
CA ARG A 44 -8.79 -3.58 0.33
C ARG A 44 -7.55 -4.45 0.14
N ILE A 45 -7.12 -5.11 1.19
CA ILE A 45 -5.89 -5.90 1.21
C ILE A 45 -6.25 -7.38 1.37
N SER A 46 -5.74 -8.24 0.50
CA SER A 46 -5.92 -9.68 0.64
C SER A 46 -5.19 -10.21 1.88
N ALA A 47 -5.76 -11.25 2.50
CA ALA A 47 -5.15 -11.88 3.68
C ALA A 47 -3.71 -12.35 3.41
N VAL A 48 -3.46 -12.87 2.20
CA VAL A 48 -2.11 -13.33 1.78
C VAL A 48 -1.14 -12.16 1.66
N ALA A 49 -1.56 -11.04 1.04
CA ALA A 49 -0.73 -9.84 0.94
C ALA A 49 -0.40 -9.28 2.33
N LEU A 50 -1.41 -9.17 3.22
CA LEU A 50 -1.21 -8.72 4.59
C LEU A 50 -0.22 -9.60 5.34
N LEU A 51 -0.39 -10.93 5.26
CA LEU A 51 0.50 -11.88 5.92
C LEU A 51 1.95 -11.71 5.45
N LYS A 52 2.17 -11.59 4.15
CA LYS A 52 3.51 -11.35 3.57
C LYS A 52 4.13 -10.05 4.09
N MET A 53 3.37 -8.96 4.11
CA MET A 53 3.84 -7.65 4.60
C MET A 53 4.17 -7.69 6.08
N VAL A 54 3.30 -8.26 6.92
CA VAL A 54 3.52 -8.37 8.37
C VAL A 54 4.72 -9.25 8.70
N MET A 55 4.86 -10.39 8.02
CA MET A 55 6.03 -11.27 8.22
C MET A 55 7.34 -10.57 7.81
N HIS A 56 7.32 -9.83 6.71
CA HIS A 56 8.48 -9.05 6.28
C HIS A 56 8.80 -7.93 7.28
N ALA A 57 7.81 -7.16 7.72
CA ALA A 57 7.99 -6.12 8.73
C ALA A 57 8.61 -6.68 10.03
N ARG A 58 8.13 -7.84 10.51
CA ARG A 58 8.69 -8.51 11.68
C ARG A 58 10.12 -9.01 11.46
N SER A 59 10.45 -9.47 10.26
CA SER A 59 11.79 -9.96 9.96
C SER A 59 12.87 -8.87 10.00
N GLY A 60 12.47 -7.60 9.82
CA GLY A 60 13.38 -6.45 9.93
C GLY A 60 13.79 -6.11 11.36
N GLY A 61 13.07 -6.62 12.37
CA GLY A 61 13.33 -6.27 13.78
C GLY A 61 13.14 -4.77 14.00
N SER A 62 14.20 -4.09 14.44
CA SER A 62 14.23 -2.64 14.65
C SER A 62 14.53 -1.83 13.38
N LEU A 63 14.85 -2.49 12.26
CA LEU A 63 15.10 -1.84 10.98
C LEU A 63 13.82 -1.67 10.20
N GLU A 64 13.68 -0.54 9.52
CA GLU A 64 12.63 -0.33 8.55
C GLU A 64 12.87 -1.21 7.33
N VAL A 65 11.84 -1.91 6.88
CA VAL A 65 11.85 -2.69 5.66
C VAL A 65 10.80 -2.14 4.70
N MET A 66 10.99 -2.37 3.40
CA MET A 66 10.06 -1.91 2.39
C MET A 66 9.83 -2.94 1.29
N GLY A 67 8.68 -2.83 0.65
CA GLY A 67 8.31 -3.64 -0.49
C GLY A 67 7.22 -2.99 -1.32
N LEU A 68 6.76 -3.70 -2.33
CA LEU A 68 5.71 -3.25 -3.23
C LEU A 68 4.46 -4.09 -3.10
N MET A 69 3.33 -3.47 -3.39
CA MET A 69 2.03 -4.11 -3.42
C MET A 69 1.55 -4.23 -4.86
N GLN A 70 1.08 -5.42 -5.21
CA GLN A 70 0.51 -5.74 -6.51
C GLN A 70 -1.00 -5.78 -6.42
N GLY A 71 -1.67 -5.28 -7.46
CA GLY A 71 -3.12 -5.24 -7.48
C GLY A 71 -3.66 -4.37 -8.61
N TYR A 72 -4.80 -3.75 -8.36
CA TYR A 72 -5.51 -2.89 -9.31
C TYR A 72 -6.36 -1.85 -8.59
N ILE A 73 -6.96 -0.95 -9.34
CA ILE A 73 -7.87 0.06 -8.81
C ILE A 73 -9.30 -0.21 -9.24
N LEU A 74 -10.23 0.01 -8.33
CA LEU A 74 -11.65 0.14 -8.55
C LEU A 74 -12.05 1.62 -8.35
N PRO A 75 -13.30 2.02 -8.66
CA PRO A 75 -13.76 3.35 -8.29
C PRO A 75 -13.51 3.62 -6.80
N ASN A 76 -12.79 4.70 -6.50
CA ASN A 76 -12.39 5.17 -5.16
C ASN A 76 -11.63 4.17 -4.24
N THR A 77 -11.20 3.03 -4.74
CA THR A 77 -10.63 1.95 -3.91
C THR A 77 -9.38 1.36 -4.56
N PHE A 78 -8.35 1.12 -3.77
CA PHE A 78 -7.22 0.26 -4.13
C PHE A 78 -7.52 -1.18 -3.72
N VAL A 79 -7.23 -2.14 -4.59
CA VAL A 79 -7.29 -3.57 -4.28
C VAL A 79 -5.90 -4.15 -4.35
N VAL A 80 -5.41 -4.66 -3.23
CA VAL A 80 -4.09 -5.28 -3.09
C VAL A 80 -4.26 -6.78 -3.03
N THR A 81 -3.84 -7.47 -4.07
CA THR A 81 -3.97 -8.93 -4.20
C THR A 81 -2.73 -9.66 -3.72
N ASP A 82 -1.56 -9.04 -3.83
CA ASP A 82 -0.29 -9.61 -3.41
C ASP A 82 0.69 -8.52 -2.96
N ALA A 83 1.76 -8.94 -2.28
CA ALA A 83 2.87 -8.07 -1.88
C ALA A 83 4.20 -8.83 -2.03
N PHE A 84 5.26 -8.10 -2.34
CA PHE A 84 6.61 -8.63 -2.42
C PHE A 84 7.64 -7.67 -1.84
N ARG A 85 8.58 -8.23 -1.12
CA ARG A 85 9.68 -7.47 -0.52
C ARG A 85 10.67 -7.00 -1.57
N LEU A 86 11.24 -5.83 -1.35
CA LEU A 86 12.38 -5.36 -2.12
C LEU A 86 13.69 -5.80 -1.42
N PRO A 87 14.74 -6.07 -2.18
CA PRO A 87 16.05 -6.45 -1.64
C PRO A 87 16.83 -5.24 -1.13
N VAL A 88 16.18 -4.41 -0.26
CA VAL A 88 16.75 -3.19 0.30
C VAL A 88 16.55 -3.18 1.81
N GLU A 89 17.62 -2.92 2.55
CA GLU A 89 17.59 -2.67 3.99
C GLU A 89 17.69 -1.15 4.23
N GLY A 90 16.98 -0.71 5.27
CA GLY A 90 16.72 0.70 5.63
C GLY A 90 17.78 1.79 5.37
N THR A 91 17.30 2.90 5.02
CA THR A 91 17.71 4.32 5.07
C THR A 91 19.10 4.80 4.63
N GLU A 92 20.22 4.11 4.81
CA GLU A 92 21.57 4.66 4.53
C GLU A 92 22.18 4.29 3.17
N THR A 93 21.62 3.29 2.46
CA THR A 93 22.16 2.78 1.18
C THR A 93 21.30 3.08 -0.04
N ARG A 94 20.51 4.15 0.00
CA ARG A 94 19.41 4.43 -0.96
C ARG A 94 19.81 4.58 -2.43
N VAL A 95 21.02 4.98 -2.77
CA VAL A 95 21.35 5.31 -4.17
C VAL A 95 21.66 4.05 -5.00
N ASN A 96 22.40 3.11 -4.48
CA ASN A 96 22.74 1.87 -5.20
C ASN A 96 21.63 0.81 -5.12
N ALA A 97 20.92 0.77 -4.00
CA ALA A 97 19.82 -0.15 -3.77
C ALA A 97 18.58 0.16 -4.64
N GLN A 98 18.41 1.39 -5.11
CA GLN A 98 17.25 1.79 -5.92
C GLN A 98 17.28 1.17 -7.32
N ASP A 99 18.44 1.04 -7.93
CA ASP A 99 18.58 0.43 -9.27
C ASP A 99 18.34 -1.09 -9.18
N GLU A 100 18.90 -1.78 -8.19
CA GLU A 100 18.67 -3.21 -7.94
C GLU A 100 17.20 -3.49 -7.61
N ALA A 101 16.57 -2.63 -6.83
CA ALA A 101 15.15 -2.73 -6.50
C ALA A 101 14.25 -2.53 -7.72
N ASN A 102 14.58 -1.58 -8.59
CA ASN A 102 13.86 -1.34 -9.83
C ASN A 102 13.99 -2.51 -10.81
N GLU A 103 15.19 -3.05 -10.97
CA GLU A 103 15.44 -4.23 -11.81
C GLU A 103 14.67 -5.44 -11.29
N TYR A 104 14.72 -5.68 -9.99
CA TYR A 104 13.96 -6.75 -9.35
C TYR A 104 12.45 -6.58 -9.56
N MET A 105 11.91 -5.38 -9.38
CA MET A 105 10.50 -5.07 -9.59
C MET A 105 10.07 -5.38 -11.03
N VAL A 106 10.83 -4.91 -12.01
CA VAL A 106 10.52 -5.14 -13.45
C VAL A 106 10.53 -6.63 -13.74
N SER A 107 11.54 -7.36 -13.30
CA SER A 107 11.67 -8.80 -13.49
C SER A 107 10.53 -9.57 -12.81
N TYR A 108 10.15 -9.19 -11.59
CA TYR A 108 9.05 -9.81 -10.86
C TYR A 108 7.70 -9.61 -11.58
N LEU A 109 7.38 -8.37 -11.96
CA LEU A 109 6.12 -8.05 -12.64
C LEU A 109 6.05 -8.72 -14.02
N GLN A 110 7.18 -8.84 -14.72
CA GLN A 110 7.22 -9.56 -15.99
C GLN A 110 6.92 -11.06 -15.78
N SER A 111 7.54 -11.69 -14.80
CA SER A 111 7.27 -13.09 -14.45
C SER A 111 5.80 -13.32 -14.06
N CYS A 112 5.20 -12.37 -13.33
CA CYS A 112 3.77 -12.42 -13.00
C CYS A 112 2.90 -12.38 -14.27
N ARG A 113 3.20 -11.50 -15.22
CA ARG A 113 2.45 -11.40 -16.49
C ARG A 113 2.59 -12.67 -17.33
N GLU A 114 3.78 -13.26 -17.40
CA GLU A 114 4.01 -14.54 -18.05
C GLU A 114 3.21 -15.69 -17.41
N ALA A 115 2.93 -15.59 -16.11
CA ALA A 115 2.05 -16.48 -15.37
C ALA A 115 0.55 -16.13 -15.46
N GLY A 116 0.16 -15.17 -16.32
CA GLY A 116 -1.22 -14.75 -16.53
C GLY A 116 -1.76 -13.78 -15.49
N ARG A 117 -0.93 -13.24 -14.61
CA ARG A 117 -1.31 -12.21 -13.62
C ARG A 117 -1.10 -10.82 -14.21
N MET A 118 -2.19 -10.13 -14.46
CA MET A 118 -2.19 -8.83 -15.15
C MET A 118 -2.11 -7.63 -14.21
N GLU A 119 -2.14 -7.85 -12.91
CA GLU A 119 -2.04 -6.81 -11.89
C GLU A 119 -0.67 -6.11 -11.95
N ASN A 120 -0.68 -4.82 -11.70
CA ASN A 120 0.51 -3.98 -11.64
C ASN A 120 0.88 -3.65 -10.19
N ALA A 121 2.02 -2.98 -10.00
CA ALA A 121 2.31 -2.34 -8.72
C ALA A 121 1.32 -1.16 -8.52
N VAL A 122 0.58 -1.19 -7.40
CA VAL A 122 -0.41 -0.18 -7.05
C VAL A 122 -0.05 0.62 -5.80
N GLY A 123 1.04 0.24 -5.14
CA GLY A 123 1.50 0.88 -3.93
C GLY A 123 2.80 0.28 -3.40
N TRP A 124 3.30 0.89 -2.37
CA TRP A 124 4.44 0.42 -1.60
C TRP A 124 4.09 0.32 -0.13
N TYR A 125 4.81 -0.50 0.59
CA TYR A 125 4.69 -0.60 2.04
C TYR A 125 6.04 -0.51 2.70
N HIS A 126 6.05 -0.04 3.94
CA HIS A 126 7.22 -0.05 4.80
C HIS A 126 6.82 -0.25 6.26
N SER A 127 7.79 -0.55 7.09
CA SER A 127 7.56 -0.76 8.52
C SER A 127 8.05 0.40 9.36
N HIS A 128 7.30 0.71 10.42
CA HIS A 128 7.64 1.65 11.48
C HIS A 128 7.74 0.90 12.82
N PRO A 129 8.88 0.24 13.17
CA PRO A 129 8.97 -0.56 14.37
C PRO A 129 8.79 0.26 15.66
N GLY A 130 7.61 0.14 16.30
CA GLY A 130 7.32 0.73 17.62
C GLY A 130 6.88 2.20 17.63
N TYR A 131 6.78 2.89 16.48
CA TYR A 131 6.46 4.33 16.46
C TYR A 131 5.22 4.73 15.63
N GLY A 132 4.41 3.75 15.25
CA GLY A 132 3.06 3.96 14.70
C GLY A 132 3.01 4.17 13.20
N CYS A 133 1.78 4.19 12.67
CA CYS A 133 1.49 4.23 11.25
C CYS A 133 1.19 5.66 10.79
N TRP A 134 2.17 6.34 10.22
CA TRP A 134 2.13 7.70 9.69
C TRP A 134 3.22 7.87 8.62
N LEU A 135 3.28 8.99 7.91
CA LEU A 135 4.31 9.26 6.91
C LEU A 135 5.30 10.32 7.40
N SER A 136 6.59 9.97 7.43
CA SER A 136 7.69 10.92 7.63
C SER A 136 7.84 11.86 6.43
N GLY A 137 8.63 12.92 6.55
CA GLY A 137 8.90 13.83 5.43
C GLY A 137 9.52 13.13 4.21
N ILE A 138 10.32 12.10 4.45
CA ILE A 138 10.89 11.26 3.37
C ILE A 138 9.80 10.41 2.71
N ASP A 139 8.90 9.85 3.50
CA ASP A 139 7.80 9.02 2.98
C ASP A 139 6.82 9.85 2.16
N VAL A 140 6.49 11.07 2.63
CA VAL A 140 5.68 12.04 1.88
C VAL A 140 6.32 12.35 0.53
N SER A 141 7.62 12.66 0.51
CA SER A 141 8.35 12.95 -0.73
C SER A 141 8.39 11.76 -1.68
N THR A 142 8.56 10.55 -1.14
CA THR A 142 8.56 9.30 -1.90
C THR A 142 7.18 9.05 -2.50
N GLN A 143 6.13 9.19 -1.70
CA GLN A 143 4.75 8.99 -2.16
C GLN A 143 4.34 10.01 -3.22
N ASP A 144 4.72 11.29 -3.06
CA ASP A 144 4.50 12.34 -4.06
C ASP A 144 5.09 11.95 -5.41
N MET A 145 6.35 11.49 -5.41
CA MET A 145 7.03 11.08 -6.63
C MET A 145 6.34 9.89 -7.30
N GLN A 146 5.92 8.90 -6.52
CA GLN A 146 5.21 7.73 -7.05
C GLN A 146 3.84 8.12 -7.64
N GLN A 147 3.10 9.01 -6.98
CA GLN A 147 1.80 9.48 -7.46
C GLN A 147 1.86 10.28 -8.77
N MET A 148 3.00 10.84 -9.15
CA MET A 148 3.17 11.52 -10.43
C MET A 148 2.94 10.61 -11.63
N SER A 149 3.28 9.33 -11.50
CA SER A 149 3.13 8.34 -12.58
C SER A 149 1.72 7.75 -12.69
N GLY A 150 0.89 7.93 -11.68
CA GLY A 150 -0.48 7.39 -11.62
C GLY A 150 -0.94 7.13 -10.19
N PRO A 151 -2.10 6.49 -10.03
CA PRO A 151 -2.60 6.12 -8.71
C PRO A 151 -1.62 5.20 -7.98
N PHE A 152 -1.21 5.61 -6.79
CA PHE A 152 -0.31 4.86 -5.94
C PHE A 152 -0.67 5.10 -4.47
N VAL A 153 -0.48 4.09 -3.61
CA VAL A 153 -0.81 4.16 -2.18
C VAL A 153 0.38 3.73 -1.33
N ALA A 154 0.61 4.42 -0.23
CA ALA A 154 1.57 4.02 0.78
C ALA A 154 0.87 3.27 1.91
N VAL A 155 1.43 2.16 2.35
CA VAL A 155 0.98 1.40 3.53
C VAL A 155 2.11 1.36 4.54
N VAL A 156 1.79 1.68 5.79
CA VAL A 156 2.72 1.60 6.93
C VAL A 156 2.25 0.52 7.90
N ILE A 157 3.16 -0.30 8.37
CA ILE A 157 2.88 -1.36 9.34
C ILE A 157 3.80 -1.19 10.54
N ASP A 158 3.22 -1.17 11.75
CA ASP A 158 4.00 -1.25 12.97
C ASP A 158 4.01 -2.69 13.49
N PRO A 159 5.11 -3.43 13.31
CA PRO A 159 5.19 -4.83 13.73
C PRO A 159 5.21 -5.01 15.25
N GLU A 160 5.72 -4.02 16.01
CA GLU A 160 5.79 -4.10 17.47
C GLU A 160 4.43 -3.85 18.11
N ARG A 161 3.71 -2.82 17.62
CA ARG A 161 2.34 -2.53 18.07
C ARG A 161 1.36 -3.62 17.66
N THR A 162 1.56 -4.23 16.49
CA THR A 162 0.78 -5.40 16.06
C THR A 162 0.85 -6.53 17.08
N ILE A 163 2.03 -6.82 17.62
CA ILE A 163 2.20 -7.86 18.64
C ILE A 163 1.53 -7.45 19.95
N SER A 164 1.76 -6.23 20.41
CA SER A 164 1.25 -5.76 21.69
C SER A 164 -0.28 -5.60 21.73
N ALA A 165 -0.89 -5.19 20.61
CA ALA A 165 -2.32 -4.98 20.50
C ALA A 165 -3.12 -6.24 20.13
N GLY A 166 -2.47 -7.31 19.70
CA GLY A 166 -3.14 -8.54 19.21
C GLY A 166 -3.92 -8.37 17.92
N LYS A 167 -3.70 -7.25 17.20
CA LYS A 167 -4.26 -6.96 15.87
C LYS A 167 -3.20 -6.25 15.04
N VAL A 168 -3.32 -6.34 13.71
CA VAL A 168 -2.38 -5.65 12.83
C VAL A 168 -2.54 -4.14 12.97
N ASP A 169 -1.46 -3.45 13.35
CA ASP A 169 -1.38 -2.00 13.32
C ASP A 169 -0.89 -1.58 11.93
N ILE A 170 -1.81 -1.01 11.14
CA ILE A 170 -1.63 -0.71 9.73
C ILE A 170 -2.35 0.58 9.37
N GLY A 171 -1.68 1.43 8.59
CA GLY A 171 -2.27 2.63 8.00
C GLY A 171 -2.04 2.66 6.50
N ALA A 172 -2.95 3.27 5.76
CA ALA A 172 -2.81 3.51 4.33
C ALA A 172 -3.00 4.99 4.02
N PHE A 173 -2.13 5.54 3.18
CA PHE A 173 -2.03 6.99 2.99
C PHE A 173 -1.82 7.37 1.54
N ARG A 174 -2.30 8.56 1.21
CA ARG A 174 -1.98 9.26 -0.03
C ARG A 174 -1.67 10.72 0.25
N THR A 175 -0.74 11.28 -0.50
CA THR A 175 -0.43 12.70 -0.39
C THR A 175 -1.42 13.55 -1.20
N PHE A 176 -1.64 14.76 -0.73
CA PHE A 176 -2.41 15.77 -1.45
C PHE A 176 -1.63 16.34 -2.64
N PRO A 177 -2.31 16.81 -3.70
CA PRO A 177 -1.65 17.61 -4.72
C PRO A 177 -0.97 18.86 -4.10
N LYS A 178 0.18 19.26 -4.63
CA LYS A 178 0.98 20.38 -4.09
C LYS A 178 0.22 21.71 -3.99
N ASP A 179 -0.77 21.90 -4.87
CA ASP A 179 -1.58 23.12 -4.92
C ASP A 179 -2.87 23.02 -4.06
N TYR A 180 -3.05 21.92 -3.35
CA TYR A 180 -4.20 21.69 -2.48
C TYR A 180 -3.81 21.86 -1.01
N THR A 181 -4.58 22.67 -0.29
CA THR A 181 -4.48 22.81 1.17
C THR A 181 -5.78 22.31 1.79
N PRO A 182 -5.77 21.25 2.60
CA PRO A 182 -6.97 20.75 3.23
C PRO A 182 -7.55 21.79 4.20
N PRO A 183 -8.89 21.87 4.33
CA PRO A 183 -9.56 22.68 5.34
C PRO A 183 -9.07 22.33 6.75
N LYS A 184 -9.06 23.32 7.65
CA LYS A 184 -8.61 23.10 9.04
C LYS A 184 -9.41 22.05 9.80
N GLU A 185 -10.69 21.91 9.49
CA GLU A 185 -11.60 20.94 10.09
C GLU A 185 -11.22 19.49 9.77
N GLU A 186 -10.66 19.23 8.60
CA GLU A 186 -10.16 17.92 8.19
C GLU A 186 -8.83 17.55 8.85
N GLN A 187 -8.05 18.54 9.32
CA GLN A 187 -6.77 18.33 10.00
C GLN A 187 -6.93 17.92 11.46
N GLU A 188 -8.12 18.15 12.05
CA GLU A 188 -8.42 17.83 13.47
C GLU A 188 -9.01 16.43 13.66
N GLU A 189 -9.45 15.76 12.58
CA GLU A 189 -10.06 14.42 12.65
C GLU A 189 -9.03 13.26 12.60
N ASP A 190 -7.76 13.55 12.36
CA ASP A 190 -6.73 12.50 12.40
C ASP A 190 -6.60 11.94 13.81
N GLU A 191 -6.83 10.63 13.93
CA GLU A 191 -6.72 9.88 15.18
C GLU A 191 -5.41 10.24 15.90
N TYR A 192 -5.50 10.66 17.16
CA TYR A 192 -4.36 10.90 18.03
C TYR A 192 -3.47 9.65 18.10
N GLN A 193 -2.39 9.66 17.37
CA GLN A 193 -1.40 8.59 17.44
C GLN A 193 -0.37 8.92 18.53
N THR A 194 -0.02 7.91 19.33
CA THR A 194 1.08 8.03 20.26
C THR A 194 2.40 7.91 19.49
N VAL A 195 3.03 9.03 19.21
CA VAL A 195 4.32 9.09 18.49
C VAL A 195 5.42 9.34 19.53
N PRO A 196 6.58 8.65 19.45
CA PRO A 196 7.73 8.95 20.30
C PRO A 196 8.20 10.40 20.19
N LEU A 197 8.67 10.99 21.29
CA LEU A 197 9.06 12.42 21.34
C LEU A 197 10.10 12.80 20.28
N ASN A 198 11.05 11.90 19.98
CA ASN A 198 12.07 12.12 18.95
C ASN A 198 11.54 12.09 17.50
N LYS A 199 10.31 11.66 17.29
CA LYS A 199 9.60 11.62 16.00
C LYS A 199 8.47 12.65 15.92
N ALA A 200 8.10 13.29 17.04
CA ALA A 200 6.93 14.15 17.12
C ALA A 200 7.04 15.41 16.22
N GLU A 201 8.23 15.95 16.06
CA GLU A 201 8.47 17.13 15.19
C GLU A 201 8.24 16.79 13.72
N ASP A 202 8.78 15.66 13.24
CA ASP A 202 8.61 15.20 11.86
C ASP A 202 7.16 14.83 11.57
N PHE A 203 6.50 14.12 12.51
CA PHE A 203 5.07 13.83 12.44
C PHE A 203 4.23 15.11 12.31
N GLY A 204 4.40 16.08 13.20
CA GLY A 204 3.63 17.33 13.19
C GLY A 204 3.87 18.20 11.98
N ALA A 205 5.12 18.21 11.46
CA ALA A 205 5.48 19.02 10.30
C ALA A 205 4.82 18.55 9.00
N HIS A 206 4.49 17.25 8.90
CA HIS A 206 4.03 16.65 7.64
C HIS A 206 2.59 16.12 7.68
N ALA A 207 1.93 16.10 8.84
CA ALA A 207 0.57 15.57 9.02
C ALA A 207 -0.47 16.18 8.05
N SER A 208 -0.33 17.46 7.68
CA SER A 208 -1.26 18.13 6.75
C SER A 208 -0.96 17.86 5.26
N HIS A 209 0.07 17.11 4.93
CA HIS A 209 0.45 16.85 3.53
C HIS A 209 -0.17 15.59 2.94
N TYR A 210 -0.78 14.74 3.77
CA TYR A 210 -1.37 13.49 3.36
C TYR A 210 -2.69 13.23 4.10
N TYR A 211 -3.42 12.25 3.66
CA TYR A 211 -4.66 11.78 4.29
C TYR A 211 -4.68 10.26 4.38
N SER A 212 -5.41 9.75 5.36
CA SER A 212 -5.59 8.33 5.59
C SER A 212 -6.72 7.76 4.72
N LEU A 213 -6.58 6.48 4.33
CA LEU A 213 -7.61 5.70 3.68
C LEU A 213 -8.11 4.61 4.63
N GLU A 214 -9.40 4.30 4.55
CA GLU A 214 -9.96 3.16 5.27
C GLU A 214 -9.33 1.85 4.78
N VAL A 215 -8.81 1.05 5.72
CA VAL A 215 -8.20 -0.26 5.42
C VAL A 215 -9.18 -1.37 5.75
N SER A 216 -9.48 -2.20 4.78
CA SER A 216 -10.27 -3.41 4.96
C SER A 216 -9.55 -4.64 4.41
N LEU A 217 -9.87 -5.79 4.98
CA LEU A 217 -9.27 -7.06 4.60
C LEU A 217 -10.27 -7.92 3.84
N PHE A 218 -9.78 -8.69 2.89
CA PHE A 218 -10.57 -9.69 2.22
C PHE A 218 -9.77 -11.00 2.07
N LYS A 219 -10.48 -12.09 1.97
CA LYS A 219 -9.90 -13.40 1.70
C LYS A 219 -10.79 -14.18 0.76
N SER A 220 -10.19 -15.04 -0.05
CA SER A 220 -10.92 -15.97 -0.91
C SER A 220 -11.62 -17.06 -0.09
N ALA A 221 -12.51 -17.78 -0.73
CA ALA A 221 -13.10 -18.98 -0.15
C ALA A 221 -12.00 -20.00 0.20
N LEU A 222 -11.01 -20.16 -0.68
CA LEU A 222 -9.87 -21.06 -0.45
C LEU A 222 -8.99 -20.61 0.74
N ASP A 223 -8.69 -19.30 0.85
CA ASP A 223 -7.91 -18.76 1.98
C ASP A 223 -8.61 -19.03 3.32
N THR A 224 -9.95 -19.11 3.32
CA THR A 224 -10.72 -19.38 4.54
C THR A 224 -10.55 -20.82 5.03
N GLU A 225 -10.29 -21.75 4.13
CA GLU A 225 -10.05 -23.15 4.48
C GLU A 225 -8.58 -23.41 4.88
N ILE A 226 -7.66 -22.55 4.47
CA ILE A 226 -6.22 -22.73 4.66
C ILE A 226 -5.70 -21.90 5.85
N LEU A 227 -6.24 -20.69 6.06
CA LEU A 227 -5.83 -19.74 7.09
C LEU A 227 -6.80 -19.72 8.29
#